data_1cf013dcdcacdfa1de37df6cdc6e7613
#
_entry.id   1cf013dcdcacdfa1de37df6cdc6e7613
#
_cell.length_a   1.000
_cell.length_b   1.000
_cell.length_c   1.000
_cell.angle_alpha   90.00
_cell.angle_beta   90.00
_cell.angle_gamma   90.00
#
_symmetry.space_group_name_H-M   'P 1'
#
loop_
_entity.id
_entity.type
_entity.pdbx_description
1 polymer ?
#
loop_
_entity_poly.entity_id
_entity_poly.type
_entity_poly.pdbx_seq_one_letter_code
_entity_poly.pdbx_strand_id
1 'polypeptide(L)'
;MTGKFITVEGGEGAGKTSNLNFIKSLLEASGKSVVFTREPGGTGLGEDIRELLLGHKHTGMADLTELLLVFAARAEHLEQVIKPALNNGQWVLCDRFTDATYAYQG
;
A
#
# COMPACT_ATOMS: atom_id res chain seq x y z
N MET A 1 -14.15 -13.62 12.54
CA MET A 1 -13.49 -12.47 13.17
C MET A 1 -12.81 -11.61 12.14
N THR A 2 -12.97 -10.32 12.29
CA THR A 2 -12.36 -9.38 11.35
C THR A 2 -10.92 -9.11 11.73
N GLY A 3 -10.02 -9.11 10.76
CA GLY A 3 -8.64 -8.74 10.99
C GLY A 3 -8.48 -7.23 11.15
N LYS A 4 -7.26 -6.78 11.22
CA LYS A 4 -6.94 -5.36 11.34
C LYS A 4 -6.06 -4.91 10.19
N PHE A 5 -6.21 -3.67 9.81
CA PHE A 5 -5.44 -3.06 8.74
C PHE A 5 -4.41 -2.11 9.35
N ILE A 6 -3.14 -2.37 9.06
CA ILE A 6 -2.03 -1.57 9.57
C ILE A 6 -1.26 -1.01 8.39
N THR A 7 -1.00 0.28 8.40
CA THR A 7 -0.16 0.91 7.38
C THR A 7 1.14 1.41 8.01
N VAL A 8 2.22 1.29 7.26
CA VAL A 8 3.50 1.90 7.61
C VAL A 8 3.85 2.85 6.49
N GLU A 9 3.91 4.12 6.81
CA GLU A 9 4.08 5.18 5.82
C GLU A 9 5.51 5.72 5.84
N GLY A 10 5.92 6.29 4.72
CA GLY A 10 7.22 6.91 4.58
C GLY A 10 7.83 6.60 3.24
N GLY A 11 8.93 7.28 2.95
CA GLY A 11 9.73 7.01 1.77
C GLY A 11 10.55 5.74 1.96
N GLU A 12 11.20 5.33 0.91
CA GLU A 12 12.08 4.18 0.97
C GLU A 12 13.25 4.43 1.90
N GLY A 13 13.52 3.47 2.76
CA GLY A 13 14.62 3.58 3.70
C GLY A 13 14.78 2.31 4.51
N ALA A 14 15.99 2.07 4.98
CA ALA A 14 16.33 0.85 5.72
C ALA A 14 15.52 0.71 7.00
N GLY A 15 15.27 1.81 7.69
CA GLY A 15 14.50 1.78 8.94
C GLY A 15 13.09 1.30 8.74
N LYS A 16 12.45 1.72 7.64
CA LYS A 16 11.07 1.33 7.34
C LYS A 16 10.98 -0.17 7.08
N THR A 17 11.91 -0.71 6.28
CA THR A 17 11.91 -2.14 5.96
C THR A 17 12.09 -2.98 7.21
N SER A 18 13.00 -2.58 8.10
CA SER A 18 13.22 -3.28 9.35
C SER A 18 11.97 -3.27 10.23
N ASN A 19 11.28 -2.13 10.29
CA ASN A 19 10.06 -2.01 11.07
C ASN A 19 8.93 -2.88 10.53
N LEU A 20 8.80 -2.94 9.21
CA LEU A 20 7.78 -3.79 8.58
C LEU A 20 8.02 -5.26 8.91
N ASN A 21 9.26 -5.72 8.79
CA ASN A 21 9.61 -7.10 9.10
C ASN A 21 9.39 -7.42 10.57
N PHE A 22 9.70 -6.49 11.44
CA PHE A 22 9.50 -6.67 12.88
C PHE A 22 8.02 -6.81 13.23
N ILE A 23 7.18 -5.92 12.67
CA ILE A 23 5.73 -5.96 12.91
C ILE A 23 5.15 -7.26 12.39
N LYS A 24 5.54 -7.68 11.18
CA LYS A 24 5.08 -8.93 10.60
C LYS A 24 5.42 -10.10 11.50
N SER A 25 6.67 -10.14 11.99
CA SER A 25 7.12 -11.22 12.88
C SER A 25 6.33 -11.26 14.17
N LEU A 26 6.06 -10.09 14.76
CA LEU A 26 5.26 -10.02 15.99
C LEU A 26 3.86 -10.55 15.77
N LEU A 27 3.22 -10.17 14.68
CA LEU A 27 1.86 -10.60 14.40
C LEU A 27 1.80 -12.11 14.16
N GLU A 28 2.76 -12.63 13.40
CA GLU A 28 2.80 -14.07 13.13
C GLU A 28 3.09 -14.86 14.38
N ALA A 29 3.98 -14.36 15.25
CA ALA A 29 4.28 -15.01 16.52
C ALA A 29 3.06 -15.04 17.45
N SER A 30 2.15 -14.08 17.28
CA SER A 30 0.89 -14.04 18.05
C SER A 30 -0.21 -14.89 17.43
N GLY A 31 0.10 -15.67 16.39
CA GLY A 31 -0.86 -16.55 15.76
C GLY A 31 -1.74 -15.87 14.71
N LYS A 32 -1.39 -14.67 14.28
CA LYS A 32 -2.17 -13.95 13.27
C LYS A 32 -1.74 -14.34 11.87
N SER A 33 -2.70 -14.47 10.97
CA SER A 33 -2.41 -14.62 9.55
C SER A 33 -2.27 -13.21 8.96
N VAL A 34 -1.16 -12.94 8.29
CA VAL A 34 -0.83 -11.59 7.83
C VAL A 34 -0.67 -11.59 6.32
N VAL A 35 -1.40 -10.69 5.66
CA VAL A 35 -1.20 -10.38 4.25
C VAL A 35 -0.31 -9.15 4.17
N PHE A 36 0.81 -9.28 3.50
CA PHE A 36 1.75 -8.17 3.31
C PHE A 36 1.51 -7.58 1.92
N THR A 37 1.25 -6.29 1.85
CA THR A 37 0.94 -5.62 0.59
C THR A 37 1.53 -4.21 0.59
N ARG A 38 1.31 -3.45 -0.49
CA ARG A 38 1.86 -2.10 -0.60
C ARG A 38 0.96 -1.18 -1.40
N GLU A 39 1.11 0.12 -1.18
CA GLU A 39 0.42 1.17 -1.94
C GLU A 39 1.41 2.24 -2.39
N PRO A 40 1.33 2.74 -3.61
CA PRO A 40 0.42 2.30 -4.67
C PRO A 40 0.84 0.94 -5.18
N GLY A 41 -0.14 0.09 -5.51
CA GLY A 41 0.14 -1.25 -5.98
C GLY A 41 -0.75 -2.29 -5.31
N GLY A 42 -0.22 -3.49 -5.12
CA GLY A 42 -0.92 -4.57 -4.44
C GLY A 42 -1.81 -5.42 -5.33
N THR A 43 -2.14 -4.96 -6.51
CA THR A 43 -2.91 -5.69 -7.52
C THR A 43 -2.21 -5.54 -8.86
N GLY A 44 -2.60 -6.35 -9.85
CA GLY A 44 -2.03 -6.20 -11.19
C GLY A 44 -2.22 -4.79 -11.73
N LEU A 45 -3.45 -4.28 -11.68
CA LEU A 45 -3.75 -2.93 -12.12
C LEU A 45 -3.03 -1.89 -11.26
N GLY A 46 -3.02 -2.09 -9.94
CA GLY A 46 -2.36 -1.18 -9.03
C GLY A 46 -0.85 -1.09 -9.28
N GLU A 47 -0.21 -2.21 -9.61
CA GLU A 47 1.21 -2.20 -9.93
C GLU A 47 1.49 -1.45 -11.23
N ASP A 48 0.62 -1.59 -12.23
CA ASP A 48 0.73 -0.84 -13.47
C ASP A 48 0.61 0.66 -13.22
N ILE A 49 -0.33 1.05 -12.37
CA ILE A 49 -0.49 2.45 -11.99
C ILE A 49 0.74 2.95 -11.23
N ARG A 50 1.30 2.12 -10.35
CA ARG A 50 2.52 2.47 -9.63
C ARG A 50 3.64 2.81 -10.60
N GLU A 51 3.80 2.04 -11.66
CA GLU A 51 4.82 2.32 -12.65
C GLU A 51 4.58 3.64 -13.38
N LEU A 52 3.33 3.97 -13.66
CA LEU A 52 3.00 5.26 -14.25
C LEU A 52 3.35 6.42 -13.32
N LEU A 53 3.12 6.25 -12.02
CA LEU A 53 3.34 7.30 -11.03
C LEU A 53 4.81 7.49 -10.70
N LEU A 54 5.58 6.40 -10.59
CA LEU A 54 6.94 6.44 -10.11
C LEU A 54 7.98 6.35 -11.23
N GLY A 55 7.55 5.95 -12.43
CA GLY A 55 8.44 5.86 -13.57
C GLY A 55 8.74 7.23 -14.16
N HIS A 56 9.69 7.26 -15.09
CA HIS A 56 10.12 8.50 -15.72
C HIS A 56 9.49 8.74 -17.08
N LYS A 57 8.64 7.82 -17.53
CA LYS A 57 8.07 7.87 -18.86
C LYS A 57 7.09 9.03 -19.04
N HIS A 58 6.37 9.37 -17.99
CA HIS A 58 5.35 10.41 -18.04
C HIS A 58 5.65 11.52 -17.04
N THR A 59 6.84 12.12 -17.16
CA THR A 59 7.20 13.25 -16.33
C THR A 59 6.33 14.44 -16.69
N GLY A 60 5.99 15.25 -15.71
CA GLY A 60 5.14 16.43 -15.96
C GLY A 60 3.65 16.13 -15.99
N MET A 61 3.24 14.95 -15.53
CA MET A 61 1.84 14.61 -15.38
C MET A 61 1.12 15.66 -14.52
N ALA A 62 -0.09 16.05 -14.92
CA ALA A 62 -0.87 17.02 -14.17
C ALA A 62 -1.18 16.48 -12.77
N ASP A 63 -1.19 17.36 -11.78
CA ASP A 63 -1.42 16.98 -10.38
C ASP A 63 -2.75 16.25 -10.21
N LEU A 64 -3.80 16.73 -10.87
CA LEU A 64 -5.11 16.07 -10.78
C LEU A 64 -5.07 14.65 -11.36
N THR A 65 -4.36 14.47 -12.47
CA THR A 65 -4.22 13.15 -13.08
C THR A 65 -3.51 12.19 -12.12
N GLU A 66 -2.44 12.66 -11.50
CA GLU A 66 -1.68 11.88 -10.54
C GLU A 66 -2.57 11.48 -9.37
N LEU A 67 -3.33 12.42 -8.83
CA LEU A 67 -4.24 12.16 -7.72
C LEU A 67 -5.29 11.10 -8.07
N LEU A 68 -5.87 11.21 -9.26
CA LEU A 68 -6.88 10.25 -9.71
C LEU A 68 -6.28 8.86 -9.89
N LEU A 69 -5.05 8.78 -10.37
CA LEU A 69 -4.37 7.49 -10.50
C LEU A 69 -4.10 6.87 -9.13
N VAL A 70 -3.69 7.67 -8.16
CA VAL A 70 -3.46 7.19 -6.80
C VAL A 70 -4.76 6.62 -6.22
N PHE A 71 -5.87 7.32 -6.38
CA PHE A 71 -7.15 6.84 -5.89
C PHE A 71 -7.64 5.61 -6.63
N ALA A 72 -7.38 5.53 -7.94
CA ALA A 72 -7.75 4.35 -8.72
C ALA A 72 -7.00 3.12 -8.22
N ALA A 73 -5.70 3.25 -8.00
CA ALA A 73 -4.90 2.15 -7.47
C ALA A 73 -5.38 1.71 -6.08
N ARG A 74 -5.73 2.69 -5.24
CA ARG A 74 -6.21 2.42 -3.88
C ARG A 74 -7.57 1.73 -3.91
N ALA A 75 -8.48 2.17 -4.77
CA ALA A 75 -9.80 1.56 -4.89
C ALA A 75 -9.67 0.09 -5.29
N GLU A 76 -8.83 -0.19 -6.26
CA GLU A 76 -8.61 -1.57 -6.70
C GLU A 76 -7.99 -2.42 -5.59
N HIS A 77 -7.00 -1.87 -4.90
CA HIS A 77 -6.33 -2.55 -3.80
C HIS A 77 -7.31 -2.87 -2.66
N LEU A 78 -8.16 -1.91 -2.33
CA LEU A 78 -9.16 -2.09 -1.27
C LEU A 78 -10.13 -3.22 -1.61
N GLU A 79 -10.65 -3.24 -2.83
CA GLU A 79 -11.66 -4.22 -3.23
C GLU A 79 -11.08 -5.61 -3.46
N GLN A 80 -9.88 -5.71 -4.03
CA GLN A 80 -9.33 -6.99 -4.46
C GLN A 80 -8.46 -7.67 -3.40
N VAL A 81 -7.87 -6.91 -2.48
CA VAL A 81 -6.91 -7.45 -1.51
C VAL A 81 -7.36 -7.19 -0.08
N ILE A 82 -7.58 -5.92 0.27
CA ILE A 82 -7.76 -5.54 1.67
C ILE A 82 -9.07 -6.07 2.25
N LYS A 83 -10.19 -5.76 1.62
CA LYS A 83 -11.49 -6.22 2.10
C LYS A 83 -11.59 -7.74 2.17
N PRO A 84 -11.19 -8.49 1.13
CA PRO A 84 -11.26 -9.95 1.23
C PRO A 84 -10.40 -10.51 2.36
N ALA A 85 -9.20 -9.98 2.56
CA ALA A 85 -8.32 -10.45 3.61
C ALA A 85 -8.92 -10.19 4.99
N LEU A 86 -9.42 -8.98 5.22
CA LEU A 86 -10.03 -8.64 6.50
C LEU A 86 -11.28 -9.47 6.77
N ASN A 87 -12.09 -9.74 5.74
CA ASN A 87 -13.29 -10.56 5.88
C ASN A 87 -12.95 -12.01 6.21
N ASN A 88 -11.76 -12.46 5.83
CA ASN A 88 -11.27 -13.79 6.18
C ASN A 88 -10.58 -13.84 7.53
N GLY A 89 -10.60 -12.75 8.28
CA GLY A 89 -9.95 -12.69 9.58
C GLY A 89 -8.46 -12.49 9.53
N GLN A 90 -7.91 -12.20 8.35
CA GLN A 90 -6.48 -11.95 8.20
C GLN A 90 -6.16 -10.49 8.53
N TRP A 91 -4.97 -10.28 9.05
CA TRP A 91 -4.45 -8.93 9.24
C TRP A 91 -3.76 -8.48 7.95
N VAL A 92 -3.86 -7.21 7.64
CA VAL A 92 -3.21 -6.66 6.44
C VAL A 92 -2.16 -5.65 6.89
N LEU A 93 -0.92 -5.89 6.51
CA LEU A 93 0.19 -4.99 6.77
C LEU A 93 0.56 -4.34 5.44
N CYS A 94 0.32 -3.06 5.34
CA CYS A 94 0.49 -2.32 4.08
C CYS A 94 1.67 -1.37 4.17
N ASP A 95 2.62 -1.53 3.28
CA ASP A 95 3.72 -0.60 3.08
C ASP A 95 3.22 0.50 2.15
N ARG A 96 3.02 1.70 2.69
CA ARG A 96 2.52 2.82 1.92
C ARG A 96 3.66 3.78 1.61
N PHE A 97 3.99 3.89 0.33
CA PHE A 97 4.97 4.86 -0.13
C PHE A 97 4.34 6.24 -0.04
N THR A 98 4.97 7.11 0.74
CA THR A 98 4.50 8.48 0.89
C THR A 98 5.56 9.40 0.35
N ASP A 99 5.17 10.20 -0.64
CA ASP A 99 6.05 11.23 -1.12
C ASP A 99 5.29 12.55 -0.99
N ALA A 100 6.02 13.66 -1.02
CA ALA A 100 5.43 14.96 -0.77
C ALA A 100 4.32 15.29 -1.76
N THR A 101 4.43 14.81 -2.99
CA THR A 101 3.44 15.04 -4.02
C THR A 101 2.09 14.45 -3.62
N TYR A 102 2.09 13.23 -3.15
CA TYR A 102 0.85 12.57 -2.72
C TYR A 102 0.27 13.22 -1.48
N ALA A 103 1.10 13.67 -0.58
CA ALA A 103 0.64 14.25 0.68
C ALA A 103 -0.19 15.51 0.47
N TYR A 104 0.10 16.27 -0.56
CA TYR A 104 -0.61 17.51 -0.84
C TYR A 104 -1.90 17.30 -1.60
N GLN A 105 -2.04 16.19 -2.25
CA GLN A 105 -3.20 15.92 -3.10
C GLN A 105 -4.30 15.21 -2.35
N GLY A 106 -3.95 14.64 -1.23
CA GLY A 106 -4.93 13.98 -0.37
C GLY A 106 -5.72 14.95 0.43
#